data_9511a3dbc5efc3099e130d0d65cbcfda
#
_entry.id   9511a3dbc5efc3099e130d0d65cbcfda
#
_cell.length_a   1.000
_cell.length_b   1.000
_cell.length_c   1.000
_cell.angle_alpha   90.00
_cell.angle_beta   90.00
_cell.angle_gamma   90.00
#
_symmetry.space_group_name_H-M   'P 1'
#
loop_
_entity.id
_entity.type
_entity.pdbx_description
1 polymer ?
#
loop_
_entity_poly.entity_id
_entity_poly.type
_entity_poly.pdbx_seq_one_letter_code
_entity_poly.pdbx_strand_id
1 'polypeptide(L)'
;YIRFLLNAKKNDNPLQGTTVTVFSDGMIQKQILMPQRGYLSQSENILHFGLGDNFVVDSIKVIWPGNKIDTFYDFEANNQYEIIKKKPIKLLTKNKSVKLFKEVSHEYNILHKDKDIDFDDFDYQPTLPKKFSQNGPSLAVLDINNDGYEDLFVSGSSKSEETIFFQDKNDKFFKKTMNLKNDIDLIEEDTALYFFDVENDGDKDLYIVRGSNQFPQNSRYYKDVLWLNDGNANFSKFSGVLPIENSNGTTVKGADFDNDGDIDLFVGGGVKPSNYPLSDKSYLLENLSTPDEIIFKNSTSKIIKSSSLGIVKDVIWTDFNNDNLLDLIILSEWSHIRFFKNENGNLKEIKSSGIENYSGWWNSITSSDIDNDGDLDYLVGNFGSNTLFKADFNQPISLFSKDFDNNGSMENIISFYSSDSIGNKKKYIYHVLEDIVKLYPNLRKDFNSHGLY
;
A
#
# COMPACT_ATOMS: atom_id res chain seq x y z
N TYR A 1 44.23 13.02 -1.01
CA TYR A 1 43.01 13.28 -1.76
C TYR A 1 43.29 13.44 -3.25
N ILE A 2 42.22 13.39 -4.08
CA ILE A 2 42.23 13.79 -5.47
C ILE A 2 40.94 14.50 -5.84
N ARG A 3 40.98 15.48 -6.74
CA ARG A 3 39.81 16.23 -7.18
C ARG A 3 39.70 16.19 -8.71
N PHE A 4 38.47 16.05 -9.19
CA PHE A 4 38.18 16.04 -10.63
C PHE A 4 37.16 17.12 -10.97
N LEU A 5 37.58 18.12 -11.73
CA LEU A 5 36.71 19.08 -12.39
C LEU A 5 36.22 18.46 -13.69
N LEU A 6 34.93 18.26 -13.84
CA LEU A 6 34.35 17.69 -15.05
C LEU A 6 33.91 18.81 -15.99
N ASN A 7 34.43 18.80 -17.22
CA ASN A 7 34.10 19.78 -18.26
C ASN A 7 33.55 19.12 -19.53
N ALA A 8 32.58 19.78 -20.16
CA ALA A 8 32.04 19.45 -21.48
C ALA A 8 32.44 20.50 -22.51
N LYS A 9 32.57 20.13 -23.77
CA LYS A 9 32.69 21.06 -24.86
C LYS A 9 31.40 21.86 -25.04
N LYS A 10 31.48 23.06 -25.59
CA LYS A 10 30.43 24.10 -25.71
C LYS A 10 29.06 23.65 -26.23
N ASN A 11 28.90 22.44 -26.80
CA ASN A 11 27.66 21.89 -27.34
C ASN A 11 27.34 20.47 -26.81
N ASP A 12 27.99 20.04 -25.73
CA ASP A 12 27.72 18.74 -25.13
C ASP A 12 26.53 18.81 -24.13
N ASN A 13 25.89 17.66 -23.89
CA ASN A 13 24.84 17.53 -22.92
C ASN A 13 25.28 17.90 -21.50
N PRO A 14 24.35 18.30 -20.60
CA PRO A 14 24.67 18.59 -19.20
C PRO A 14 25.48 17.47 -18.55
N LEU A 15 26.49 17.85 -17.76
CA LEU A 15 27.36 16.90 -17.05
C LEU A 15 26.73 16.28 -15.82
N GLN A 16 25.59 16.80 -15.37
CA GLN A 16 24.86 16.32 -14.21
C GLN A 16 24.51 14.84 -14.38
N GLY A 17 24.71 14.05 -13.32
CA GLY A 17 24.54 12.59 -13.36
C GLY A 17 25.77 11.83 -13.87
N THR A 18 26.87 12.54 -14.23
CA THR A 18 28.15 11.87 -14.52
C THR A 18 28.63 11.14 -13.27
N THR A 19 28.98 9.88 -13.43
CA THR A 19 29.54 9.06 -12.36
C THR A 19 31.05 8.90 -12.56
N VAL A 20 31.81 9.12 -11.49
CA VAL A 20 33.26 8.84 -11.46
C VAL A 20 33.53 7.76 -10.43
N THR A 21 34.21 6.70 -10.85
CA THR A 21 34.73 5.65 -9.98
C THR A 21 36.23 5.71 -9.97
N VAL A 22 36.82 5.80 -8.79
CA VAL A 22 38.28 5.88 -8.56
C VAL A 22 38.76 4.51 -8.07
N PHE A 23 39.86 4.02 -8.63
CA PHE A 23 40.53 2.80 -8.21
C PHE A 23 41.96 3.18 -7.75
N SER A 24 42.32 2.83 -6.53
CA SER A 24 43.61 3.16 -5.91
C SER A 24 43.96 2.07 -4.89
N ASP A 25 45.00 1.30 -5.16
CA ASP A 25 45.54 0.23 -4.27
C ASP A 25 44.45 -0.62 -3.60
N GLY A 26 43.58 -1.23 -4.42
CA GLY A 26 42.44 -2.08 -3.96
C GLY A 26 41.23 -1.31 -3.42
N MET A 27 41.36 0.00 -3.18
CA MET A 27 40.23 0.84 -2.77
C MET A 27 39.43 1.27 -3.99
N ILE A 28 38.09 1.17 -3.87
CA ILE A 28 37.15 1.60 -4.91
C ILE A 28 36.20 2.63 -4.32
N GLN A 29 36.18 3.83 -4.89
CA GLN A 29 35.23 4.87 -4.50
C GLN A 29 34.42 5.33 -5.69
N LYS A 30 33.15 5.68 -5.48
CA LYS A 30 32.26 6.13 -6.53
C LYS A 30 31.49 7.36 -6.09
N GLN A 31 31.45 8.38 -6.93
CA GLN A 31 30.65 9.57 -6.72
C GLN A 31 29.89 9.95 -8.01
N ILE A 32 28.77 10.62 -7.83
CA ILE A 32 27.94 11.16 -8.91
C ILE A 32 27.99 12.68 -8.85
N LEU A 33 28.18 13.31 -10.00
CA LEU A 33 28.14 14.76 -10.11
C LEU A 33 26.70 15.24 -10.00
N MET A 34 26.34 15.73 -8.83
CA MET A 34 25.04 16.34 -8.51
C MET A 34 25.32 17.71 -7.86
N PRO A 35 25.37 18.80 -8.62
CA PRO A 35 25.67 20.13 -8.07
C PRO A 35 24.59 20.59 -7.07
N GLN A 36 23.34 20.21 -7.27
CA GLN A 36 22.22 20.55 -6.40
C GLN A 36 22.19 19.58 -5.22
N ARG A 37 22.60 20.04 -4.04
CA ARG A 37 22.68 19.23 -2.80
C ARG A 37 21.95 19.84 -1.61
N GLY A 38 21.14 20.87 -1.84
CA GLY A 38 20.38 21.54 -0.80
C GLY A 38 19.30 22.42 -1.36
N TYR A 39 18.45 22.94 -0.48
CA TYR A 39 17.37 23.85 -0.88
C TYR A 39 17.97 25.17 -1.41
N LEU A 40 17.69 25.48 -2.67
CA LEU A 40 18.16 26.68 -3.38
C LEU A 40 19.69 26.87 -3.36
N SER A 41 20.46 25.79 -3.18
CA SER A 41 21.93 25.85 -3.17
C SER A 41 22.55 24.91 -4.20
N GLN A 42 23.73 25.30 -4.70
CA GLN A 42 24.50 24.55 -5.68
C GLN A 42 25.94 24.48 -5.26
N SER A 43 26.57 23.30 -5.40
CA SER A 43 28.01 23.09 -5.24
C SER A 43 28.73 23.24 -6.58
N GLU A 44 30.03 23.42 -6.52
CA GLU A 44 30.90 23.41 -7.71
C GLU A 44 30.85 22.03 -8.43
N ASN A 45 31.17 22.02 -9.72
CA ASN A 45 31.22 20.80 -10.53
C ASN A 45 32.50 19.99 -10.31
N ILE A 46 32.91 19.83 -9.05
CA ILE A 46 34.12 19.11 -8.65
C ILE A 46 33.72 17.90 -7.79
N LEU A 47 34.28 16.74 -8.11
CA LEU A 47 34.21 15.55 -7.29
C LEU A 47 35.48 15.39 -6.48
N HIS A 48 35.37 15.22 -5.16
CA HIS A 48 36.50 15.11 -4.24
C HIS A 48 36.53 13.71 -3.64
N PHE A 49 37.68 13.03 -3.75
CA PHE A 49 37.91 11.69 -3.21
C PHE A 49 39.03 11.70 -2.19
N GLY A 50 38.77 11.15 -0.99
CA GLY A 50 39.80 10.88 0.00
C GLY A 50 40.56 9.60 -0.37
N LEU A 51 41.87 9.61 -0.33
CA LEU A 51 42.70 8.47 -0.73
C LEU A 51 43.41 7.79 0.45
N GLY A 52 43.14 8.24 1.69
CA GLY A 52 43.90 7.79 2.86
C GLY A 52 45.40 8.12 2.66
N ASP A 53 46.24 7.12 2.80
CA ASP A 53 47.68 7.21 2.65
C ASP A 53 48.19 6.92 1.21
N ASN A 54 47.26 6.66 0.26
CA ASN A 54 47.64 6.36 -1.12
C ASN A 54 48.06 7.63 -1.88
N PHE A 55 49.19 7.54 -2.58
CA PHE A 55 49.79 8.66 -3.35
C PHE A 55 49.46 8.60 -4.84
N VAL A 56 48.89 7.49 -5.31
CA VAL A 56 48.59 7.26 -6.73
C VAL A 56 47.19 6.71 -6.88
N VAL A 57 46.50 7.18 -7.91
CA VAL A 57 45.24 6.58 -8.38
C VAL A 57 45.54 5.81 -9.65
N ASP A 58 45.32 4.48 -9.62
CA ASP A 58 45.63 3.58 -10.71
C ASP A 58 44.81 3.89 -11.96
N SER A 59 43.52 4.12 -11.74
CA SER A 59 42.61 4.49 -12.82
C SER A 59 41.33 5.17 -12.30
N ILE A 60 40.71 5.91 -13.19
CA ILE A 60 39.33 6.38 -13.00
C ILE A 60 38.47 5.94 -14.15
N LYS A 61 37.24 5.58 -13.84
CA LYS A 61 36.18 5.26 -14.80
C LYS A 61 35.11 6.33 -14.72
N VAL A 62 34.91 7.05 -15.82
CA VAL A 62 33.93 8.12 -15.95
C VAL A 62 32.76 7.63 -16.80
N ILE A 63 31.56 7.63 -16.24
CA ILE A 63 30.32 7.30 -16.96
C ILE A 63 29.55 8.60 -17.16
N TRP A 64 29.53 9.07 -18.38
CA TRP A 64 28.83 10.30 -18.78
C TRP A 64 27.33 10.09 -18.94
N PRO A 65 26.51 11.13 -18.87
CA PRO A 65 25.11 11.07 -19.27
C PRO A 65 24.96 10.45 -20.67
N GLY A 66 24.01 9.50 -20.81
CA GLY A 66 23.85 8.68 -22.03
C GLY A 66 24.72 7.43 -22.03
N ASN A 67 25.24 7.00 -20.85
CA ASN A 67 25.96 5.75 -20.64
C ASN A 67 27.27 5.59 -21.45
N LYS A 68 27.89 6.69 -21.85
CA LYS A 68 29.21 6.66 -22.45
C LYS A 68 30.27 6.56 -21.38
N ILE A 69 31.32 5.77 -21.63
CA ILE A 69 32.42 5.53 -20.69
C ILE A 69 33.73 6.01 -21.25
N ASP A 70 34.47 6.75 -20.43
CA ASP A 70 35.89 6.99 -20.60
C ASP A 70 36.67 6.42 -19.40
N THR A 71 37.87 5.90 -19.66
CA THR A 71 38.78 5.43 -18.60
C THR A 71 40.11 6.20 -18.77
N PHE A 72 40.66 6.64 -17.63
CA PHE A 72 41.90 7.37 -17.57
C PHE A 72 42.79 6.71 -16.51
N TYR A 73 44.11 6.83 -16.65
CA TYR A 73 45.10 6.15 -15.83
C TYR A 73 46.14 7.16 -15.30
N ASP A 74 46.87 6.75 -14.26
CA ASP A 74 48.08 7.39 -13.75
C ASP A 74 47.86 8.83 -13.24
N PHE A 75 47.14 8.94 -12.13
CA PHE A 75 46.95 10.22 -11.44
C PHE A 75 47.72 10.26 -10.11
N GLU A 76 48.41 11.32 -9.85
CA GLU A 76 49.07 11.58 -8.56
C GLU A 76 48.06 12.17 -7.55
N ALA A 77 48.16 11.74 -6.31
CA ALA A 77 47.35 12.28 -5.20
C ALA A 77 47.68 13.78 -4.96
N ASN A 78 46.81 14.41 -4.17
CA ASN A 78 46.92 15.82 -3.76
C ASN A 78 46.83 16.83 -4.91
N ASN A 79 46.29 16.39 -6.04
CA ASN A 79 46.11 17.22 -7.23
C ASN A 79 44.63 17.37 -7.61
N GLN A 80 44.36 18.40 -8.40
CA GLN A 80 43.10 18.60 -9.08
C GLN A 80 43.31 18.47 -10.58
N TYR A 81 42.50 17.60 -11.20
CA TYR A 81 42.55 17.33 -12.63
C TYR A 81 41.28 17.79 -13.32
N GLU A 82 41.43 18.31 -14.53
CA GLU A 82 40.32 18.61 -15.42
C GLU A 82 40.07 17.42 -16.35
N ILE A 83 38.88 16.85 -16.31
CA ILE A 83 38.46 15.75 -17.16
C ILE A 83 37.53 16.30 -18.23
N ILE A 84 37.97 16.27 -19.47
CA ILE A 84 37.19 16.71 -20.63
C ILE A 84 36.61 15.48 -21.32
N LYS A 85 35.31 15.53 -21.59
CA LYS A 85 34.60 14.44 -22.28
C LYS A 85 35.24 14.19 -23.66
N LYS A 86 35.75 12.97 -23.83
CA LYS A 86 36.31 12.48 -25.10
C LYS A 86 35.21 11.81 -25.95
N LYS A 87 35.56 11.41 -27.19
CA LYS A 87 34.72 10.48 -27.95
C LYS A 87 34.59 9.17 -27.17
N PRO A 88 33.40 8.61 -27.03
CA PRO A 88 33.17 7.42 -26.19
C PRO A 88 33.96 6.23 -26.72
N ILE A 89 34.70 5.57 -25.84
CA ILE A 89 35.42 4.34 -26.15
C ILE A 89 34.48 3.14 -26.14
N LYS A 90 33.46 3.15 -25.29
CA LYS A 90 32.48 2.11 -25.18
C LYS A 90 31.11 2.65 -24.75
N LEU A 91 30.08 2.31 -25.48
CA LEU A 91 28.72 2.44 -24.99
C LEU A 91 28.48 1.35 -23.92
N LEU A 92 28.01 1.72 -22.74
CA LEU A 92 27.39 0.75 -21.88
C LEU A 92 26.15 0.24 -22.64
N THR A 93 26.24 -0.96 -23.20
CA THR A 93 25.00 -1.69 -23.48
C THR A 93 24.31 -1.79 -22.13
N LYS A 94 23.15 -1.13 -21.97
CA LYS A 94 22.21 -1.58 -20.95
C LYS A 94 22.16 -3.08 -21.12
N ASN A 95 22.54 -3.86 -20.11
CA ASN A 95 22.04 -5.22 -20.05
C ASN A 95 20.54 -5.05 -20.33
N LYS A 96 20.04 -5.61 -21.42
CA LYS A 96 18.60 -5.74 -21.60
C LYS A 96 18.17 -6.52 -20.37
N SER A 97 17.68 -5.83 -19.36
CA SER A 97 16.94 -6.49 -18.30
C SER A 97 15.87 -7.26 -19.07
N VAL A 98 15.92 -8.57 -18.99
CA VAL A 98 14.83 -9.39 -19.50
C VAL A 98 13.62 -8.83 -18.77
N LYS A 99 12.77 -8.12 -19.49
CA LYS A 99 11.52 -7.64 -18.94
C LYS A 99 10.70 -8.90 -18.70
N LEU A 100 10.48 -9.25 -17.44
CA LEU A 100 9.62 -10.36 -17.06
C LEU A 100 8.16 -10.11 -17.49
N PHE A 101 7.76 -8.83 -17.55
CA PHE A 101 6.43 -8.40 -17.94
C PHE A 101 6.48 -7.37 -19.08
N LYS A 102 5.50 -7.41 -19.94
CA LYS A 102 5.24 -6.42 -20.99
C LYS A 102 3.91 -5.74 -20.70
N GLU A 103 3.85 -4.43 -20.82
CA GLU A 103 2.59 -3.69 -20.77
C GLU A 103 1.80 -3.98 -22.06
N VAL A 104 0.55 -4.43 -21.93
CA VAL A 104 -0.30 -4.90 -23.03
C VAL A 104 -1.73 -4.34 -23.00
N SER A 105 -2.05 -3.42 -22.11
CA SER A 105 -3.41 -2.89 -21.93
C SER A 105 -3.99 -2.35 -23.24
N HIS A 106 -3.20 -1.64 -24.04
CA HIS A 106 -3.61 -1.18 -25.35
C HIS A 106 -3.86 -2.31 -26.35
N GLU A 107 -3.09 -3.38 -26.25
CA GLU A 107 -3.21 -4.55 -27.15
C GLU A 107 -4.52 -5.30 -26.90
N TYR A 108 -4.96 -5.35 -25.64
CA TYR A 108 -6.17 -6.05 -25.20
C TYR A 108 -7.38 -5.14 -24.98
N ASN A 109 -7.26 -3.83 -25.22
CA ASN A 109 -8.29 -2.80 -25.00
C ASN A 109 -8.70 -2.59 -23.51
N ILE A 110 -7.83 -2.93 -22.57
CA ILE A 110 -8.05 -2.67 -21.15
C ILE A 110 -7.53 -1.26 -20.84
N LEU A 111 -8.36 -0.25 -21.15
CA LEU A 111 -8.02 1.15 -20.92
C LEU A 111 -8.89 1.72 -19.80
N HIS A 112 -8.32 1.82 -18.64
CA HIS A 112 -8.95 2.45 -17.47
C HIS A 112 -8.07 3.56 -16.93
N LYS A 113 -8.70 4.62 -16.48
CA LYS A 113 -8.05 5.69 -15.72
C LYS A 113 -9.03 6.15 -14.66
N ASP A 114 -8.64 5.90 -13.44
CA ASP A 114 -9.38 6.33 -12.28
C ASP A 114 -9.27 7.84 -12.05
N LYS A 115 -10.28 8.42 -11.38
CA LYS A 115 -10.33 9.83 -11.02
C LYS A 115 -10.89 9.95 -9.62
N ASP A 116 -10.17 10.67 -8.76
CA ASP A 116 -10.57 10.96 -7.40
C ASP A 116 -10.89 12.43 -7.16
N ILE A 117 -11.59 12.69 -6.05
CA ILE A 117 -11.70 14.02 -5.47
C ILE A 117 -10.33 14.40 -4.90
N ASP A 118 -9.93 15.65 -5.13
CA ASP A 118 -8.74 16.21 -4.47
C ASP A 118 -9.10 16.54 -3.02
N PHE A 119 -8.86 15.57 -2.14
CA PHE A 119 -9.07 15.67 -0.70
C PHE A 119 -7.73 15.51 0.03
N ASP A 120 -7.47 16.39 1.00
CA ASP A 120 -6.26 16.30 1.81
C ASP A 120 -6.58 15.87 3.25
N ASP A 121 -6.35 14.58 3.54
CA ASP A 121 -6.51 14.02 4.88
C ASP A 121 -5.68 14.75 5.94
N PHE A 122 -4.52 15.31 5.56
CA PHE A 122 -3.59 15.98 6.47
C PHE A 122 -4.09 17.36 6.94
N ASP A 123 -5.10 17.93 6.29
CA ASP A 123 -5.76 19.13 6.78
C ASP A 123 -6.59 18.86 8.05
N TYR A 124 -7.06 17.62 8.22
CA TYR A 124 -7.86 17.17 9.36
C TYR A 124 -7.02 16.49 10.44
N GLN A 125 -6.09 15.63 10.04
CA GLN A 125 -5.14 14.97 10.94
C GLN A 125 -3.71 15.13 10.38
N PRO A 126 -2.98 16.19 10.71
CA PRO A 126 -1.67 16.52 10.13
C PRO A 126 -0.59 15.46 10.33
N THR A 127 -0.76 14.59 11.32
CA THR A 127 0.20 13.55 11.68
C THR A 127 -0.19 12.14 11.22
N LEU A 128 -1.06 12.04 10.22
CA LEU A 128 -1.34 10.76 9.56
C LEU A 128 -0.09 10.21 8.89
N PRO A 129 0.09 8.88 8.88
CA PRO A 129 1.22 8.25 8.16
C PRO A 129 1.03 8.23 6.64
N LYS A 130 -0.21 8.28 6.18
CA LYS A 130 -0.62 8.23 4.77
C LYS A 130 -2.04 8.78 4.62
N LYS A 131 -2.47 9.03 3.40
CA LYS A 131 -3.88 9.29 3.09
C LYS A 131 -4.72 8.03 3.28
N PHE A 132 -5.96 8.18 3.73
CA PHE A 132 -6.97 7.14 3.86
C PHE A 132 -8.22 7.44 3.01
N SER A 133 -8.27 8.58 2.34
CA SER A 133 -9.38 9.00 1.48
C SER A 133 -9.38 8.34 0.11
N GLN A 134 -8.28 7.73 -0.31
CA GLN A 134 -8.08 7.16 -1.65
C GLN A 134 -7.64 5.70 -1.53
N ASN A 135 -8.53 4.83 -1.04
CA ASN A 135 -8.25 3.41 -0.83
C ASN A 135 -8.74 2.50 -1.98
N GLY A 136 -9.59 2.99 -2.86
CA GLY A 136 -10.04 2.30 -4.07
C GLY A 136 -9.20 2.66 -5.31
N PRO A 137 -9.58 2.19 -6.50
CA PRO A 137 -10.63 1.19 -6.74
C PRO A 137 -10.17 -0.24 -6.46
N SER A 138 -11.14 -1.17 -6.35
CA SER A 138 -10.92 -2.61 -6.20
C SER A 138 -11.15 -3.34 -7.53
N LEU A 139 -10.62 -4.56 -7.65
CA LEU A 139 -10.68 -5.37 -8.88
C LEU A 139 -11.24 -6.75 -8.59
N ALA A 140 -12.02 -7.30 -9.54
CA ALA A 140 -12.36 -8.71 -9.60
C ALA A 140 -12.24 -9.26 -11.03
N VAL A 141 -11.94 -10.55 -11.11
CA VAL A 141 -11.89 -11.31 -12.36
C VAL A 141 -12.81 -12.51 -12.20
N LEU A 142 -13.82 -12.60 -13.05
CA LEU A 142 -14.78 -13.70 -13.10
C LEU A 142 -15.62 -13.60 -14.39
N ASP A 143 -16.30 -14.68 -14.74
CA ASP A 143 -17.33 -14.67 -15.77
C ASP A 143 -18.62 -14.04 -15.20
N ILE A 144 -18.88 -12.77 -15.55
CA ILE A 144 -20.00 -11.97 -14.98
C ILE A 144 -21.30 -12.22 -15.74
N ASN A 145 -21.21 -12.58 -17.02
CA ASN A 145 -22.36 -12.70 -17.92
C ASN A 145 -22.65 -14.16 -18.35
N ASN A 146 -21.96 -15.13 -17.73
CA ASN A 146 -22.09 -16.57 -17.99
C ASN A 146 -21.81 -16.96 -19.46
N ASP A 147 -20.90 -16.26 -20.15
CA ASP A 147 -20.54 -16.55 -21.55
C ASP A 147 -19.33 -17.49 -21.70
N GLY A 148 -18.70 -17.87 -20.57
CA GLY A 148 -17.56 -18.78 -20.47
C GLY A 148 -16.20 -18.10 -20.58
N TYR A 149 -16.13 -16.76 -20.61
CA TYR A 149 -14.90 -15.99 -20.60
C TYR A 149 -14.79 -15.19 -19.28
N GLU A 150 -13.58 -15.02 -18.77
CA GLU A 150 -13.35 -14.23 -17.56
C GLU A 150 -13.34 -12.74 -17.89
N ASP A 151 -14.21 -11.99 -17.26
CA ASP A 151 -14.32 -10.55 -17.35
C ASP A 151 -13.52 -9.87 -16.25
N LEU A 152 -13.20 -8.59 -16.45
CA LEU A 152 -12.56 -7.75 -15.45
C LEU A 152 -13.54 -6.69 -14.96
N PHE A 153 -13.84 -6.69 -13.66
CA PHE A 153 -14.60 -5.65 -12.99
C PHE A 153 -13.64 -4.69 -12.27
N VAL A 154 -13.84 -3.40 -12.46
CA VAL A 154 -13.15 -2.32 -11.72
C VAL A 154 -14.21 -1.52 -10.98
N SER A 155 -14.10 -1.45 -9.65
CA SER A 155 -15.05 -0.69 -8.84
C SER A 155 -14.90 0.82 -9.05
N GLY A 156 -15.87 1.58 -8.59
CA GLY A 156 -15.83 3.03 -8.67
C GLY A 156 -14.96 3.67 -7.58
N SER A 157 -14.54 4.88 -7.86
CA SER A 157 -13.98 5.79 -6.86
C SER A 157 -14.78 7.08 -6.83
N SER A 158 -14.39 8.03 -5.99
CA SER A 158 -15.02 9.33 -5.98
C SER A 158 -14.73 10.08 -7.28
N LYS A 159 -15.68 10.17 -8.21
CA LYS A 159 -15.71 10.68 -9.61
C LYS A 159 -15.44 9.63 -10.70
N SER A 160 -15.40 8.38 -10.35
CA SER A 160 -15.34 7.30 -11.34
C SER A 160 -16.44 6.29 -11.06
N GLU A 161 -17.09 5.84 -12.11
CA GLU A 161 -18.11 4.79 -12.04
C GLU A 161 -17.47 3.42 -12.21
N GLU A 162 -18.19 2.40 -11.73
CA GLU A 162 -17.86 1.01 -11.91
C GLU A 162 -17.78 0.67 -13.40
N THR A 163 -16.79 -0.13 -13.76
CA THR A 163 -16.52 -0.49 -15.14
C THR A 163 -16.32 -1.99 -15.28
N ILE A 164 -17.01 -2.61 -16.24
CA ILE A 164 -16.73 -3.98 -16.68
C ILE A 164 -15.97 -3.93 -17.99
N PHE A 165 -14.97 -4.78 -18.12
CA PHE A 165 -14.30 -5.13 -19.36
C PHE A 165 -14.67 -6.57 -19.68
N PHE A 166 -15.61 -6.77 -20.60
CA PHE A 166 -16.03 -8.09 -21.07
C PHE A 166 -15.00 -8.67 -22.03
N GLN A 167 -14.54 -9.88 -21.74
CA GLN A 167 -13.62 -10.60 -22.63
C GLN A 167 -14.39 -11.28 -23.76
N ASP A 168 -13.84 -11.27 -24.97
CA ASP A 168 -14.38 -12.02 -26.11
C ASP A 168 -13.51 -13.24 -26.43
N LYS A 169 -14.00 -14.09 -27.34
CA LYS A 169 -13.30 -15.29 -27.83
C LYS A 169 -11.92 -15.04 -28.48
N ASN A 170 -11.54 -13.80 -28.72
CA ASN A 170 -10.26 -13.41 -29.33
C ASN A 170 -9.34 -12.75 -28.29
N ASP A 171 -9.58 -12.94 -27.00
CA ASP A 171 -8.87 -12.32 -25.89
C ASP A 171 -8.90 -10.78 -25.91
N LYS A 172 -9.94 -10.18 -26.50
CA LYS A 172 -10.14 -8.72 -26.50
C LYS A 172 -11.23 -8.32 -25.53
N PHE A 173 -11.06 -7.14 -24.94
CA PHE A 173 -11.98 -6.63 -23.94
C PHE A 173 -12.83 -5.48 -24.48
N PHE A 174 -14.11 -5.50 -24.11
CA PHE A 174 -15.08 -4.44 -24.42
C PHE A 174 -15.50 -3.75 -23.14
N LYS A 175 -15.24 -2.46 -23.06
CA LYS A 175 -15.58 -1.66 -21.88
C LYS A 175 -17.08 -1.35 -21.84
N LYS A 176 -17.73 -1.59 -20.69
CA LYS A 176 -19.08 -1.11 -20.33
C LYS A 176 -19.00 -0.40 -19.00
N THR A 177 -19.39 0.86 -18.95
CA THR A 177 -19.60 1.59 -17.69
C THR A 177 -20.97 1.23 -17.13
N MET A 178 -21.04 0.93 -15.86
CA MET A 178 -22.25 0.36 -15.26
C MET A 178 -23.34 1.37 -14.97
N ASN A 179 -22.99 2.64 -14.74
CA ASN A 179 -23.90 3.75 -14.32
C ASN A 179 -24.73 3.36 -13.08
N LEU A 180 -24.11 2.68 -12.12
CA LEU A 180 -24.74 2.26 -10.87
C LEU A 180 -24.94 3.43 -9.89
N LYS A 181 -24.12 4.48 -10.03
CA LYS A 181 -24.18 5.70 -9.24
C LYS A 181 -24.91 6.79 -9.99
N ASN A 182 -25.72 7.57 -9.30
CA ASN A 182 -26.22 8.85 -9.83
C ASN A 182 -25.23 9.98 -9.54
N ASP A 183 -25.39 11.15 -10.14
CA ASP A 183 -24.47 12.30 -9.99
C ASP A 183 -24.20 12.70 -8.52
N ILE A 184 -25.14 12.42 -7.61
CA ILE A 184 -25.00 12.73 -6.18
C ILE A 184 -24.12 11.69 -5.48
N ASP A 185 -24.15 10.47 -5.93
CA ASP A 185 -23.46 9.32 -5.34
C ASP A 185 -22.05 9.13 -5.93
N LEU A 186 -21.67 9.87 -6.99
CA LEU A 186 -20.30 9.87 -7.56
C LEU A 186 -19.19 10.38 -6.62
N ILE A 187 -19.53 10.66 -5.36
CA ILE A 187 -18.54 11.00 -4.31
C ILE A 187 -18.22 9.82 -3.39
N GLU A 188 -18.89 8.68 -3.58
CA GLU A 188 -18.68 7.45 -2.82
C GLU A 188 -17.41 6.73 -3.30
N GLU A 189 -16.66 6.17 -2.36
CA GLU A 189 -15.43 5.44 -2.59
C GLU A 189 -15.65 3.95 -2.33
N ASP A 190 -15.49 3.13 -3.37
CA ASP A 190 -15.61 1.69 -3.27
C ASP A 190 -14.22 1.10 -2.94
N THR A 191 -14.06 0.59 -1.73
CA THR A 191 -12.76 0.13 -1.21
C THR A 191 -12.53 -1.35 -1.39
N ALA A 192 -13.61 -2.15 -1.43
CA ALA A 192 -13.54 -3.59 -1.66
C ALA A 192 -14.82 -4.07 -2.33
N LEU A 193 -14.72 -5.24 -2.97
CA LEU A 193 -15.87 -5.91 -3.58
C LEU A 193 -15.75 -7.42 -3.48
N TYR A 194 -16.89 -8.09 -3.52
CA TYR A 194 -16.96 -9.53 -3.57
C TYR A 194 -18.14 -9.98 -4.42
N PHE A 195 -17.89 -10.92 -5.32
CA PHE A 195 -18.90 -11.55 -6.16
C PHE A 195 -19.27 -12.93 -5.60
N PHE A 196 -20.53 -13.20 -5.43
CA PHE A 196 -21.07 -14.48 -4.96
C PHE A 196 -22.51 -14.61 -5.38
N ASP A 197 -23.05 -15.80 -5.35
CA ASP A 197 -24.46 -16.10 -5.60
C ASP A 197 -25.20 -15.97 -4.27
N VAL A 198 -25.96 -14.90 -4.09
CA VAL A 198 -26.57 -14.58 -2.78
C VAL A 198 -27.84 -15.38 -2.51
N GLU A 199 -28.62 -15.70 -3.54
CA GLU A 199 -29.89 -16.42 -3.46
C GLU A 199 -29.88 -17.82 -4.09
N ASN A 200 -28.72 -18.33 -4.50
CA ASN A 200 -28.52 -19.65 -5.10
C ASN A 200 -29.30 -19.82 -6.41
N ASP A 201 -29.34 -18.79 -7.26
CA ASP A 201 -30.00 -18.83 -8.58
C ASP A 201 -29.02 -19.14 -9.72
N GLY A 202 -27.72 -19.20 -9.44
CA GLY A 202 -26.64 -19.63 -10.33
C GLY A 202 -25.84 -18.49 -10.98
N ASP A 203 -26.22 -17.25 -10.74
CA ASP A 203 -25.40 -16.10 -11.20
C ASP A 203 -24.63 -15.42 -10.05
N LYS A 204 -23.76 -14.48 -10.38
CA LYS A 204 -22.91 -13.85 -9.38
C LYS A 204 -23.35 -12.41 -9.13
N ASP A 205 -23.81 -12.18 -7.89
CA ASP A 205 -24.14 -10.86 -7.37
C ASP A 205 -22.94 -10.13 -6.86
N LEU A 206 -23.08 -8.83 -6.70
CA LEU A 206 -21.98 -7.95 -6.32
C LEU A 206 -22.25 -7.24 -5.00
N TYR A 207 -21.43 -7.55 -3.99
CA TYR A 207 -21.35 -6.78 -2.75
C TYR A 207 -20.19 -5.76 -2.85
N ILE A 208 -20.49 -4.48 -2.61
CA ILE A 208 -19.50 -3.40 -2.61
C ILE A 208 -19.39 -2.81 -1.21
N VAL A 209 -18.19 -2.82 -0.67
CA VAL A 209 -17.82 -2.16 0.57
C VAL A 209 -17.40 -0.73 0.28
N ARG A 210 -17.96 0.21 1.01
CA ARG A 210 -17.64 1.63 0.89
C ARG A 210 -16.80 2.11 2.06
N GLY A 211 -15.80 2.92 1.72
CA GLY A 211 -14.89 3.47 2.71
C GLY A 211 -14.23 4.74 2.20
N SER A 212 -13.67 5.50 3.09
CA SER A 212 -12.93 6.73 2.79
C SER A 212 -12.56 7.38 4.13
N ASN A 213 -11.91 8.53 4.08
CA ASN A 213 -11.73 9.42 5.25
C ASN A 213 -12.29 10.82 4.99
N GLN A 214 -13.10 10.96 3.91
CA GLN A 214 -13.58 12.26 3.41
C GLN A 214 -14.83 12.74 4.15
N PHE A 215 -15.59 11.86 4.79
CA PHE A 215 -16.87 12.16 5.40
C PHE A 215 -16.85 11.92 6.90
N PRO A 216 -17.75 12.60 7.66
CA PRO A 216 -17.92 12.32 9.09
C PRO A 216 -18.29 10.85 9.35
N GLN A 217 -17.98 10.38 10.54
CA GLN A 217 -18.40 9.05 11.01
C GLN A 217 -19.90 8.85 10.83
N ASN A 218 -20.33 7.61 10.50
CA ASN A 218 -21.70 7.22 10.20
C ASN A 218 -22.34 7.93 8.98
N SER A 219 -21.54 8.53 8.12
CA SER A 219 -22.05 9.13 6.89
C SER A 219 -22.75 8.09 6.01
N ARG A 220 -23.83 8.48 5.33
CA ARG A 220 -24.51 7.63 4.34
C ARG A 220 -23.59 7.16 3.22
N TYR A 221 -22.51 7.86 2.96
CA TYR A 221 -21.52 7.52 1.92
C TYR A 221 -20.61 6.35 2.30
N TYR A 222 -20.71 5.85 3.53
CA TYR A 222 -20.08 4.61 3.99
C TYR A 222 -21.06 3.43 4.01
N LYS A 223 -22.25 3.58 3.41
CA LYS A 223 -23.22 2.49 3.35
C LYS A 223 -22.85 1.52 2.25
N ASP A 224 -22.55 0.29 2.61
CA ASP A 224 -22.33 -0.82 1.69
C ASP A 224 -23.57 -1.08 0.83
N VAL A 225 -23.37 -1.63 -0.34
CA VAL A 225 -24.44 -1.94 -1.30
C VAL A 225 -24.31 -3.36 -1.84
N LEU A 226 -25.46 -3.97 -2.06
CA LEU A 226 -25.60 -5.24 -2.78
C LEU A 226 -26.32 -4.97 -4.09
N TRP A 227 -25.78 -5.51 -5.17
CA TRP A 227 -26.34 -5.46 -6.51
C TRP A 227 -26.60 -6.88 -7.00
N LEU A 228 -27.83 -7.15 -7.41
CA LEU A 228 -28.29 -8.44 -7.91
C LEU A 228 -28.10 -8.49 -9.41
N ASN A 229 -27.44 -9.52 -9.91
CA ASN A 229 -27.24 -9.82 -11.30
C ASN A 229 -28.45 -10.60 -11.85
N ASP A 230 -28.66 -10.59 -13.16
CA ASP A 230 -29.63 -11.42 -13.86
C ASP A 230 -28.96 -12.50 -14.74
N GLY A 231 -27.69 -12.80 -14.47
CA GLY A 231 -26.88 -13.72 -15.24
C GLY A 231 -26.39 -13.17 -16.62
N ASN A 232 -26.78 -11.93 -16.97
CA ASN A 232 -26.38 -11.27 -18.21
C ASN A 232 -25.64 -9.96 -17.94
N ALA A 233 -25.08 -9.81 -16.76
CA ALA A 233 -24.42 -8.58 -16.30
C ALA A 233 -25.33 -7.34 -16.30
N ASN A 234 -26.65 -7.52 -16.02
CA ASN A 234 -27.55 -6.42 -15.71
C ASN A 234 -27.82 -6.42 -14.23
N PHE A 235 -27.35 -5.39 -13.54
CA PHE A 235 -27.41 -5.27 -12.10
C PHE A 235 -28.57 -4.41 -11.64
N SER A 236 -29.31 -4.91 -10.65
CA SER A 236 -30.35 -4.17 -9.94
C SER A 236 -29.96 -4.00 -8.47
N LYS A 237 -30.19 -2.82 -7.91
CA LYS A 237 -29.85 -2.55 -6.52
C LYS A 237 -30.78 -3.30 -5.59
N PHE A 238 -30.23 -4.07 -4.65
CA PHE A 238 -31.01 -4.66 -3.58
C PHE A 238 -31.71 -3.58 -2.76
N SER A 239 -33.02 -3.65 -2.66
CA SER A 239 -33.85 -2.63 -2.01
C SER A 239 -34.05 -2.88 -0.51
N GLY A 240 -33.62 -4.04 -0.01
CA GLY A 240 -33.69 -4.40 1.41
C GLY A 240 -32.66 -3.67 2.28
N VAL A 241 -32.58 -4.09 3.53
CA VAL A 241 -31.68 -3.48 4.52
C VAL A 241 -30.62 -4.48 4.93
N LEU A 242 -29.35 -4.14 4.67
CA LEU A 242 -28.23 -4.87 5.25
C LEU A 242 -28.16 -4.59 6.76
N PRO A 243 -27.93 -5.61 7.61
CA PRO A 243 -27.97 -5.45 9.08
C PRO A 243 -26.66 -4.88 9.64
N ILE A 244 -26.17 -3.80 9.04
CA ILE A 244 -24.94 -3.10 9.40
C ILE A 244 -25.18 -1.60 9.53
N GLU A 245 -24.31 -0.93 10.29
CA GLU A 245 -24.27 0.53 10.33
C GLU A 245 -23.42 1.08 9.18
N ASN A 246 -23.54 2.37 8.88
CA ASN A 246 -22.64 3.04 7.93
C ASN A 246 -21.24 3.13 8.54
N SER A 247 -20.36 2.28 8.12
CA SER A 247 -19.02 2.07 8.67
C SER A 247 -17.98 2.16 7.56
N ASN A 248 -16.86 2.80 7.83
CA ASN A 248 -15.75 2.87 6.88
C ASN A 248 -15.13 1.48 6.71
N GLY A 249 -15.46 0.80 5.60
CA GLY A 249 -14.96 -0.54 5.30
C GLY A 249 -13.68 -0.54 4.46
N THR A 250 -12.94 -1.65 4.47
CA THR A 250 -11.66 -1.80 3.74
C THR A 250 -11.52 -3.09 2.97
N THR A 251 -12.22 -4.15 3.38
CA THR A 251 -12.13 -5.47 2.75
C THR A 251 -13.41 -6.24 2.94
N VAL A 252 -13.68 -7.16 2.04
CA VAL A 252 -14.75 -8.17 2.17
C VAL A 252 -14.26 -9.49 1.59
N LYS A 253 -14.57 -10.59 2.30
CA LYS A 253 -14.31 -11.95 1.85
C LYS A 253 -15.48 -12.84 2.24
N GLY A 254 -15.91 -13.67 1.30
CA GLY A 254 -16.99 -14.63 1.52
C GLY A 254 -16.48 -16.04 1.75
N ALA A 255 -17.24 -16.80 2.54
CA ALA A 255 -17.08 -18.24 2.75
C ALA A 255 -18.33 -18.82 3.40
N ASP A 256 -18.63 -20.07 3.11
CA ASP A 256 -19.58 -20.87 3.89
C ASP A 256 -18.88 -21.31 5.19
N PHE A 257 -18.94 -20.44 6.24
CA PHE A 257 -18.16 -20.69 7.46
C PHE A 257 -18.90 -21.58 8.47
N ASP A 258 -20.23 -21.73 8.36
CA ASP A 258 -21.02 -22.58 9.25
C ASP A 258 -21.55 -23.85 8.57
N ASN A 259 -21.15 -24.09 7.30
CA ASN A 259 -21.45 -25.27 6.49
C ASN A 259 -22.95 -25.47 6.25
N ASP A 260 -23.68 -24.38 6.03
CA ASP A 260 -25.10 -24.43 5.67
C ASP A 260 -25.34 -24.40 4.14
N GLY A 261 -24.29 -24.17 3.35
CA GLY A 261 -24.28 -24.17 1.90
C GLY A 261 -24.35 -22.79 1.28
N ASP A 262 -24.56 -21.75 2.06
CA ASP A 262 -24.63 -20.37 1.61
C ASP A 262 -23.30 -19.63 1.86
N ILE A 263 -23.00 -18.62 1.06
CA ILE A 263 -21.79 -17.83 1.24
C ILE A 263 -22.07 -16.67 2.18
N ASP A 264 -21.39 -16.68 3.32
CA ASP A 264 -21.38 -15.62 4.33
C ASP A 264 -20.29 -14.58 4.04
N LEU A 265 -20.42 -13.38 4.59
CA LEU A 265 -19.48 -12.30 4.36
C LEU A 265 -18.81 -11.84 5.66
N PHE A 266 -17.47 -11.76 5.63
CA PHE A 266 -16.72 -10.95 6.58
C PHE A 266 -16.39 -9.60 5.94
N VAL A 267 -16.85 -8.52 6.58
CA VAL A 267 -16.57 -7.12 6.18
C VAL A 267 -15.62 -6.50 7.19
N GLY A 268 -14.43 -6.08 6.75
CA GLY A 268 -13.40 -5.50 7.59
C GLY A 268 -13.56 -3.99 7.76
N GLY A 269 -13.63 -3.52 9.00
CA GLY A 269 -13.64 -2.10 9.34
C GLY A 269 -12.27 -1.44 9.19
N GLY A 270 -12.24 -0.30 8.52
CA GLY A 270 -11.05 0.51 8.32
C GLY A 270 -10.78 1.50 9.45
N VAL A 271 -10.18 2.63 9.11
CA VAL A 271 -9.95 3.72 10.06
C VAL A 271 -11.27 4.40 10.40
N LYS A 272 -11.49 4.70 11.67
CA LYS A 272 -12.59 5.56 12.08
C LYS A 272 -12.34 6.97 11.54
N PRO A 273 -13.23 7.51 10.68
CA PRO A 273 -12.98 8.77 9.98
C PRO A 273 -12.53 9.89 10.91
N SER A 274 -11.46 10.59 10.54
CA SER A 274 -10.82 11.68 11.31
C SER A 274 -10.33 11.27 12.72
N ASN A 275 -10.20 9.97 13.01
CA ASN A 275 -9.81 9.46 14.33
C ASN A 275 -8.75 8.35 14.27
N TYR A 276 -7.86 8.38 13.25
CA TYR A 276 -6.74 7.44 13.24
C TYR A 276 -5.96 7.51 14.58
N PRO A 277 -5.58 6.38 15.20
CA PRO A 277 -5.60 5.01 14.70
C PRO A 277 -6.81 4.20 15.20
N LEU A 278 -7.89 4.83 15.59
CA LEU A 278 -9.09 4.08 15.97
C LEU A 278 -9.71 3.40 14.75
N SER A 279 -10.13 2.16 14.93
CA SER A 279 -10.83 1.42 13.89
C SER A 279 -12.34 1.69 13.89
N ASP A 280 -12.94 1.59 12.72
CA ASP A 280 -14.38 1.48 12.57
C ASP A 280 -14.83 0.02 12.76
N LYS A 281 -16.13 -0.26 12.60
CA LYS A 281 -16.72 -1.57 12.90
C LYS A 281 -16.44 -2.55 11.76
N SER A 282 -16.11 -3.79 12.13
CA SER A 282 -16.14 -4.96 11.25
C SER A 282 -17.40 -5.77 11.48
N TYR A 283 -17.82 -6.54 10.47
CA TYR A 283 -19.06 -7.34 10.52
C TYR A 283 -18.82 -8.75 10.01
N LEU A 284 -19.50 -9.72 10.62
CA LEU A 284 -19.76 -11.04 10.07
C LEU A 284 -21.25 -11.12 9.76
N LEU A 285 -21.58 -11.33 8.49
CA LEU A 285 -22.92 -11.37 7.98
C LEU A 285 -23.22 -12.81 7.55
N GLU A 286 -24.07 -13.51 8.32
CA GLU A 286 -24.61 -14.79 7.90
C GLU A 286 -25.64 -14.56 6.79
N ASN A 287 -25.48 -15.27 5.69
CA ASN A 287 -26.45 -15.35 4.61
C ASN A 287 -27.50 -16.38 4.97
N LEU A 288 -28.76 -15.99 5.00
CA LEU A 288 -29.91 -16.84 5.24
C LEU A 288 -30.91 -16.72 4.07
N SER A 289 -30.41 -16.32 2.91
CA SER A 289 -31.22 -16.04 1.74
C SER A 289 -31.78 -17.33 1.13
N THR A 290 -32.87 -17.18 0.44
CA THR A 290 -33.50 -18.23 -0.37
C THR A 290 -33.76 -17.65 -1.75
N PRO A 291 -34.08 -18.46 -2.76
CA PRO A 291 -34.41 -17.92 -4.09
C PRO A 291 -35.54 -16.89 -4.10
N ASP A 292 -36.37 -16.88 -3.08
CA ASP A 292 -37.53 -15.98 -2.97
C ASP A 292 -37.28 -14.74 -2.10
N GLU A 293 -36.26 -14.76 -1.23
CA GLU A 293 -36.02 -13.68 -0.27
C GLU A 293 -34.55 -13.59 0.15
N ILE A 294 -33.96 -12.40 0.07
CA ILE A 294 -32.58 -12.11 0.49
C ILE A 294 -32.56 -11.64 1.93
N ILE A 295 -31.89 -12.39 2.80
CA ILE A 295 -31.80 -12.13 4.23
C ILE A 295 -30.38 -12.29 4.73
N PHE A 296 -29.84 -11.25 5.34
CA PHE A 296 -28.57 -11.30 6.09
C PHE A 296 -28.82 -11.12 7.58
N LYS A 297 -28.08 -11.84 8.38
CA LYS A 297 -28.06 -11.70 9.83
C LYS A 297 -26.69 -11.23 10.31
N ASN A 298 -26.67 -10.20 11.14
CA ASN A 298 -25.42 -9.75 11.78
C ASN A 298 -25.04 -10.72 12.90
N SER A 299 -24.00 -11.49 12.65
CA SER A 299 -23.43 -12.48 13.56
C SER A 299 -22.04 -12.11 14.09
N THR A 300 -21.68 -10.84 14.04
CA THR A 300 -20.40 -10.31 14.53
C THR A 300 -20.06 -10.73 15.95
N SER A 301 -21.06 -10.94 16.81
CA SER A 301 -20.87 -11.45 18.17
C SER A 301 -20.27 -12.88 18.26
N LYS A 302 -20.31 -13.65 17.16
CA LYS A 302 -19.65 -14.96 17.06
C LYS A 302 -18.11 -14.83 17.02
N ILE A 303 -17.59 -13.68 16.58
CA ILE A 303 -16.15 -13.39 16.50
C ILE A 303 -15.71 -12.48 17.63
N ILE A 304 -16.40 -11.35 17.80
CA ILE A 304 -16.01 -10.26 18.70
C ILE A 304 -16.74 -10.39 20.02
N LYS A 305 -16.06 -10.92 21.04
CA LYS A 305 -16.64 -11.01 22.39
C LYS A 305 -16.37 -9.79 23.27
N SER A 306 -15.27 -9.03 23.04
CA SER A 306 -14.89 -7.92 23.93
C SER A 306 -13.88 -6.89 23.38
N SER A 307 -13.32 -7.04 22.19
CA SER A 307 -12.30 -6.12 21.67
C SER A 307 -12.49 -5.82 20.19
N SER A 308 -12.12 -4.61 19.76
CA SER A 308 -12.04 -4.25 18.36
C SER A 308 -11.06 -5.18 17.61
N LEU A 309 -11.34 -5.45 16.33
CA LEU A 309 -10.42 -6.18 15.44
C LEU A 309 -9.26 -5.31 14.93
N GLY A 310 -9.27 -4.00 15.23
CA GLY A 310 -8.30 -3.04 14.73
C GLY A 310 -8.69 -2.51 13.34
N ILE A 311 -7.79 -1.75 12.73
CA ILE A 311 -7.92 -1.29 11.34
C ILE A 311 -7.61 -2.50 10.44
N VAL A 312 -8.66 -3.22 10.04
CA VAL A 312 -8.51 -4.42 9.22
C VAL A 312 -8.03 -4.03 7.83
N LYS A 313 -7.06 -4.77 7.31
CA LYS A 313 -6.49 -4.54 5.97
C LYS A 313 -6.82 -5.65 5.00
N ASP A 314 -6.74 -6.88 5.47
CA ASP A 314 -7.08 -8.04 4.67
C ASP A 314 -7.42 -9.23 5.57
N VAL A 315 -8.12 -10.20 5.01
CA VAL A 315 -8.51 -11.42 5.71
C VAL A 315 -8.47 -12.60 4.74
N ILE A 316 -8.33 -13.80 5.27
CA ILE A 316 -8.44 -15.03 4.50
C ILE A 316 -9.23 -16.08 5.29
N TRP A 317 -10.19 -16.72 4.60
CA TRP A 317 -10.83 -17.91 5.08
C TRP A 317 -10.00 -19.13 4.66
N THR A 318 -9.69 -20.01 5.59
CA THR A 318 -8.79 -21.13 5.36
C THR A 318 -8.94 -22.16 6.49
N ASP A 319 -8.80 -23.43 6.18
CA ASP A 319 -8.67 -24.48 7.18
C ASP A 319 -7.19 -24.60 7.57
N PHE A 320 -6.74 -23.81 8.57
CA PHE A 320 -5.34 -23.79 8.98
C PHE A 320 -4.97 -24.92 9.95
N ASN A 321 -5.94 -25.71 10.38
CA ASN A 321 -5.73 -26.76 11.36
C ASN A 321 -6.14 -28.14 10.84
N ASN A 322 -6.53 -28.27 9.59
CA ASN A 322 -6.92 -29.49 8.88
C ASN A 322 -8.10 -30.23 9.54
N ASP A 323 -9.09 -29.49 10.08
CA ASP A 323 -10.31 -30.09 10.67
C ASP A 323 -11.54 -30.02 9.75
N ASN A 324 -11.35 -29.58 8.49
CA ASN A 324 -12.36 -29.36 7.45
C ASN A 324 -13.40 -28.28 7.76
N LEU A 325 -13.10 -27.38 8.69
CA LEU A 325 -13.88 -26.16 8.93
C LEU A 325 -13.08 -24.94 8.44
N LEU A 326 -13.75 -24.00 7.83
CA LEU A 326 -13.10 -22.77 7.42
C LEU A 326 -12.85 -21.86 8.63
N ASP A 327 -11.60 -21.68 8.96
CA ASP A 327 -11.09 -20.77 9.97
C ASP A 327 -10.88 -19.37 9.36
N LEU A 328 -10.60 -18.37 10.18
CA LEU A 328 -10.39 -16.99 9.73
C LEU A 328 -9.07 -16.43 10.24
N ILE A 329 -8.24 -15.90 9.32
CA ILE A 329 -7.05 -15.11 9.67
C ILE A 329 -7.31 -13.65 9.34
N ILE A 330 -7.07 -12.75 10.31
CA ILE A 330 -7.30 -11.32 10.17
C ILE A 330 -5.98 -10.55 10.31
N LEU A 331 -5.73 -9.66 9.36
CA LEU A 331 -4.63 -8.71 9.36
C LEU A 331 -5.12 -7.31 9.68
N SER A 332 -4.45 -6.64 10.61
CA SER A 332 -4.76 -5.25 10.98
C SER A 332 -3.50 -4.43 11.17
N GLU A 333 -3.60 -3.12 10.90
CA GLU A 333 -2.50 -2.19 11.18
C GLU A 333 -2.23 -2.12 12.69
N TRP A 334 -0.97 -2.00 13.09
CA TRP A 334 -0.48 -1.87 14.47
C TRP A 334 -0.88 -3.04 15.39
N SER A 335 -1.13 -4.20 14.81
CA SER A 335 -1.58 -5.39 15.52
C SER A 335 -0.73 -6.61 15.18
N HIS A 336 -0.86 -7.67 15.98
CA HIS A 336 -0.41 -9.00 15.56
C HIS A 336 -1.40 -9.62 14.58
N ILE A 337 -0.96 -10.63 13.84
CA ILE A 337 -1.83 -11.45 13.00
C ILE A 337 -2.74 -12.27 13.91
N ARG A 338 -4.04 -12.23 13.66
CA ARG A 338 -5.04 -12.87 14.52
C ARG A 338 -5.61 -14.10 13.84
N PHE A 339 -5.58 -15.22 14.53
CA PHE A 339 -6.13 -16.50 14.09
C PHE A 339 -7.41 -16.80 14.86
N PHE A 340 -8.46 -17.08 14.13
CA PHE A 340 -9.77 -17.46 14.71
C PHE A 340 -10.11 -18.87 14.24
N LYS A 341 -10.02 -19.83 15.17
CA LYS A 341 -10.47 -21.19 14.91
C LYS A 341 -11.99 -21.26 14.87
N ASN A 342 -12.50 -21.94 13.87
CA ASN A 342 -13.92 -22.24 13.75
C ASN A 342 -14.30 -23.45 14.64
N GLU A 343 -15.22 -23.27 15.55
CA GLU A 343 -15.79 -24.31 16.38
C GLU A 343 -17.29 -24.45 16.04
N ASN A 344 -17.59 -25.07 14.90
CA ASN A 344 -18.97 -25.27 14.38
C ASN A 344 -19.76 -23.96 14.29
N GLY A 345 -19.29 -23.02 13.48
CA GLY A 345 -19.91 -21.72 13.25
C GLY A 345 -19.64 -20.67 14.36
N ASN A 346 -18.74 -20.96 15.32
CA ASN A 346 -18.26 -20.00 16.31
C ASN A 346 -16.77 -19.78 16.15
N LEU A 347 -16.37 -18.57 15.88
CA LEU A 347 -14.97 -18.20 15.66
C LEU A 347 -14.29 -17.80 16.98
N LYS A 348 -13.31 -18.57 17.40
CA LYS A 348 -12.58 -18.38 18.65
C LYS A 348 -11.13 -18.01 18.42
N GLU A 349 -10.72 -16.87 18.92
CA GLU A 349 -9.34 -16.41 18.79
C GLU A 349 -8.36 -17.35 19.50
N ILE A 350 -7.34 -17.80 18.75
CA ILE A 350 -6.22 -18.59 19.27
C ILE A 350 -5.10 -17.62 19.70
N LYS A 351 -4.59 -17.83 20.92
CA LYS A 351 -3.51 -17.03 21.52
C LYS A 351 -2.21 -17.84 21.73
N SER A 352 -2.01 -18.86 20.95
CA SER A 352 -0.86 -19.77 21.09
C SER A 352 -0.15 -20.08 19.77
N SER A 353 -0.32 -19.22 18.78
CA SER A 353 0.32 -19.36 17.47
C SER A 353 1.84 -19.10 17.49
N GLY A 354 2.34 -18.45 18.56
CA GLY A 354 3.76 -18.06 18.68
C GLY A 354 4.10 -16.73 18.03
N ILE A 355 3.17 -16.12 17.30
CA ILE A 355 3.37 -14.84 16.60
C ILE A 355 2.63 -13.67 17.24
N GLU A 356 1.96 -13.86 18.36
CA GLU A 356 1.19 -12.81 19.07
C GLU A 356 2.07 -11.64 19.53
N ASN A 357 3.36 -11.86 19.68
CA ASN A 357 4.32 -10.82 20.09
C ASN A 357 4.83 -9.99 18.90
N TYR A 358 4.46 -10.33 17.66
CA TYR A 358 4.92 -9.65 16.47
C TYR A 358 3.82 -8.74 15.93
N SER A 359 3.76 -7.52 16.44
CA SER A 359 2.91 -6.48 15.84
C SER A 359 3.53 -5.97 14.56
N GLY A 360 2.70 -5.76 13.54
CA GLY A 360 3.13 -5.29 12.24
C GLY A 360 2.20 -4.22 11.67
N TRP A 361 2.63 -3.67 10.56
CA TRP A 361 1.82 -2.82 9.71
C TRP A 361 1.41 -3.66 8.50
N TRP A 362 0.50 -4.61 8.77
CA TRP A 362 0.08 -5.63 7.83
C TRP A 362 -0.83 -5.04 6.76
N ASN A 363 -0.74 -5.53 5.51
CA ASN A 363 -1.50 -5.01 4.38
C ASN A 363 -2.26 -6.06 3.58
N SER A 364 -1.71 -7.26 3.41
CA SER A 364 -2.31 -8.29 2.55
C SER A 364 -1.91 -9.69 2.99
N ILE A 365 -2.74 -10.67 2.70
CA ILE A 365 -2.47 -12.10 2.91
C ILE A 365 -2.90 -12.91 1.70
N THR A 366 -2.11 -13.93 1.39
CA THR A 366 -2.46 -14.99 0.45
C THR A 366 -1.94 -16.32 0.94
N SER A 367 -2.52 -17.42 0.48
CA SER A 367 -2.08 -18.77 0.80
C SER A 367 -1.66 -19.54 -0.44
N SER A 368 -0.73 -20.44 -0.27
CA SER A 368 -0.30 -21.44 -1.25
C SER A 368 0.49 -22.51 -0.52
N ASP A 369 0.49 -23.73 -1.01
CA ASP A 369 1.48 -24.74 -0.65
C ASP A 369 2.81 -24.38 -1.36
N ILE A 370 3.73 -23.72 -0.65
CA ILE A 370 4.96 -23.16 -1.24
C ILE A 370 6.07 -24.23 -1.33
N ASP A 371 6.12 -25.13 -0.36
CA ASP A 371 7.16 -26.15 -0.29
C ASP A 371 6.70 -27.54 -0.76
N ASN A 372 5.42 -27.67 -1.17
CA ASN A 372 4.77 -28.89 -1.66
C ASN A 372 4.73 -30.01 -0.61
N ASP A 373 4.47 -29.68 0.64
CA ASP A 373 4.30 -30.64 1.73
C ASP A 373 2.84 -31.06 1.98
N GLY A 374 1.89 -30.39 1.30
CA GLY A 374 0.47 -30.66 1.35
C GLY A 374 -0.30 -29.75 2.29
N ASP A 375 0.37 -28.90 3.07
CA ASP A 375 -0.25 -27.91 3.93
C ASP A 375 -0.24 -26.52 3.29
N LEU A 376 -1.16 -25.63 3.71
CA LEU A 376 -1.20 -24.26 3.21
C LEU A 376 -0.24 -23.36 3.97
N ASP A 377 0.68 -22.74 3.26
CA ASP A 377 1.52 -21.66 3.74
C ASP A 377 0.85 -20.31 3.55
N TYR A 378 1.23 -19.32 4.36
CA TYR A 378 0.68 -17.97 4.30
C TYR A 378 1.77 -16.93 4.04
N LEU A 379 1.63 -16.21 2.94
CA LEU A 379 2.47 -15.07 2.62
C LEU A 379 1.75 -13.77 3.05
N VAL A 380 2.38 -13.07 3.98
CA VAL A 380 1.81 -11.85 4.58
C VAL A 380 2.64 -10.62 4.24
N GLY A 381 2.01 -9.62 3.63
CA GLY A 381 2.63 -8.35 3.30
C GLY A 381 2.68 -7.41 4.52
N ASN A 382 3.87 -6.84 4.79
CA ASN A 382 4.08 -5.82 5.82
C ASN A 382 4.64 -4.55 5.19
N PHE A 383 4.51 -3.40 5.87
CA PHE A 383 5.16 -2.16 5.49
C PHE A 383 6.68 -2.35 5.60
N GLY A 384 7.32 -2.57 4.45
CA GLY A 384 8.61 -3.23 4.37
C GLY A 384 9.84 -2.38 4.68
N SER A 385 11.00 -3.03 4.69
CA SER A 385 12.30 -2.43 5.00
C SER A 385 12.86 -1.48 3.93
N ASN A 386 12.19 -1.33 2.79
CA ASN A 386 12.50 -0.34 1.75
C ASN A 386 12.01 1.08 2.06
N THR A 387 11.53 1.32 3.27
CA THR A 387 11.06 2.60 3.79
C THR A 387 12.09 3.24 4.72
N LEU A 388 11.78 4.42 5.25
CA LEU A 388 12.55 5.08 6.30
C LEU A 388 12.59 4.27 7.59
N PHE A 389 11.52 3.53 7.87
CA PHE A 389 11.36 2.75 9.09
C PHE A 389 12.13 1.43 9.01
N LYS A 390 13.10 1.26 9.91
CA LYS A 390 13.93 0.06 10.04
C LYS A 390 13.67 -0.60 11.38
N ALA A 391 12.46 -1.14 11.54
CA ALA A 391 12.04 -1.76 12.78
C ALA A 391 12.64 -3.16 12.97
N ASP A 392 12.94 -3.49 14.21
CA ASP A 392 13.21 -4.84 14.69
C ASP A 392 12.60 -5.02 16.09
N PHE A 393 12.73 -6.20 16.67
CA PHE A 393 12.18 -6.51 17.99
C PHE A 393 12.70 -5.58 19.11
N ASN A 394 13.96 -5.16 19.05
CA ASN A 394 14.57 -4.28 20.05
C ASN A 394 14.39 -2.80 19.73
N GLN A 395 14.09 -2.46 18.49
CA GLN A 395 13.95 -1.09 17.98
C GLN A 395 12.63 -0.95 17.19
N PRO A 396 11.48 -1.14 17.84
CA PRO A 396 10.20 -1.08 17.16
C PRO A 396 9.84 0.37 16.79
N ILE A 397 9.03 0.50 15.74
CA ILE A 397 8.26 1.72 15.51
C ILE A 397 7.19 1.79 16.61
N SER A 398 6.93 2.97 17.11
CA SER A 398 5.89 3.19 18.12
C SER A 398 4.91 4.25 17.66
N LEU A 399 3.63 4.00 17.89
CA LEU A 399 2.55 4.95 17.69
C LEU A 399 2.00 5.34 19.06
N PHE A 400 2.05 6.63 19.37
CA PHE A 400 1.40 7.22 20.53
C PHE A 400 0.18 7.99 20.05
N SER A 401 -0.98 7.66 20.57
CA SER A 401 -2.22 8.32 20.18
C SER A 401 -3.09 8.62 21.37
N LYS A 402 -3.60 9.84 21.42
CA LYS A 402 -4.53 10.33 22.43
C LYS A 402 -5.19 11.61 21.91
N ASP A 403 -6.40 11.91 22.38
CA ASP A 403 -6.97 13.25 22.29
C ASP A 403 -6.30 14.10 23.37
N PHE A 404 -5.23 14.81 22.97
CA PHE A 404 -4.41 15.58 23.91
C PHE A 404 -4.94 16.97 24.19
N ASP A 405 -5.70 17.56 23.26
CA ASP A 405 -6.28 18.90 23.41
C ASP A 405 -7.77 18.87 23.79
N ASN A 406 -8.37 17.68 23.92
CA ASN A 406 -9.76 17.41 24.26
C ASN A 406 -10.75 18.01 23.24
N ASN A 407 -10.39 17.98 21.94
CA ASN A 407 -11.24 18.43 20.85
C ASN A 407 -12.15 17.33 20.28
N GLY A 408 -12.00 16.08 20.75
CA GLY A 408 -12.73 14.90 20.27
C GLY A 408 -12.09 14.16 19.11
N SER A 409 -10.94 14.62 18.61
CA SER A 409 -10.11 13.96 17.60
C SER A 409 -8.88 13.33 18.24
N MET A 410 -8.32 12.30 17.59
CA MET A 410 -7.09 11.65 18.06
C MET A 410 -5.88 12.29 17.39
N GLU A 411 -4.91 12.72 18.17
CA GLU A 411 -3.59 13.09 17.67
C GLU A 411 -2.64 11.90 17.74
N ASN A 412 -1.74 11.84 16.74
CA ASN A 412 -0.83 10.73 16.53
C ASN A 412 0.62 11.18 16.50
N ILE A 413 1.48 10.48 17.23
CA ILE A 413 2.92 10.69 17.18
C ILE A 413 3.59 9.34 16.86
N ILE A 414 4.15 9.24 15.68
CA ILE A 414 4.95 8.08 15.27
C ILE A 414 6.41 8.34 15.65
N SER A 415 7.07 7.35 16.22
CA SER A 415 8.49 7.40 16.52
C SER A 415 9.21 6.13 16.07
N PHE A 416 10.47 6.27 15.68
CA PHE A 416 11.32 5.21 15.16
C PHE A 416 12.77 5.40 15.60
N TYR A 417 13.57 4.34 15.51
CA TYR A 417 14.98 4.40 15.84
C TYR A 417 15.82 4.76 14.62
N SER A 418 16.75 5.70 14.78
CA SER A 418 17.73 6.08 13.77
C SER A 418 19.09 6.33 14.43
N SER A 419 20.17 6.32 13.64
CA SER A 419 21.51 6.66 14.14
C SER A 419 21.71 8.17 14.09
N ASP A 420 22.26 8.72 15.16
CA ASP A 420 22.73 10.10 15.17
C ASP A 420 24.05 10.23 14.34
N SER A 421 24.60 11.45 14.26
CA SER A 421 25.80 11.76 13.50
C SER A 421 27.07 11.01 13.93
N ILE A 422 27.06 10.44 15.15
CA ILE A 422 28.19 9.67 15.72
C ILE A 422 27.86 8.17 15.81
N GLY A 423 26.74 7.73 15.23
CA GLY A 423 26.36 6.33 15.11
C GLY A 423 25.55 5.77 16.29
N ASN A 424 25.21 6.55 17.30
CA ASN A 424 24.37 6.07 18.39
C ASN A 424 22.91 5.95 17.95
N LYS A 425 22.27 4.85 18.29
CA LYS A 425 20.85 4.63 18.06
C LYS A 425 20.01 5.42 19.06
N LYS A 426 19.13 6.27 18.55
CA LYS A 426 18.16 7.05 19.33
C LYS A 426 16.77 6.93 18.73
N LYS A 427 15.77 7.17 19.56
CA LYS A 427 14.37 7.19 19.13
C LYS A 427 14.00 8.63 18.76
N TYR A 428 13.54 8.80 17.53
CA TYR A 428 13.15 10.09 16.96
C TYR A 428 11.67 10.10 16.64
N ILE A 429 11.05 11.27 16.70
CA ILE A 429 9.71 11.51 16.17
C ILE A 429 9.78 11.57 14.64
N TYR A 430 8.82 10.95 13.97
CA TYR A 430 8.75 10.93 12.51
C TYR A 430 8.31 12.27 11.92
N HIS A 431 7.38 12.92 12.60
CA HIS A 431 6.75 14.15 12.13
C HIS A 431 7.70 15.35 12.27
N VAL A 432 7.62 16.28 11.32
CA VAL A 432 8.36 17.53 11.42
C VAL A 432 7.75 18.45 12.46
N LEU A 433 8.55 19.36 13.04
CA LEU A 433 8.12 20.26 14.09
C LEU A 433 6.87 21.08 13.69
N GLU A 434 6.79 21.51 12.43
CA GLU A 434 5.67 22.29 11.90
C GLU A 434 4.33 21.54 11.98
N ASP A 435 4.31 20.24 11.75
CA ASP A 435 3.10 19.44 11.85
C ASP A 435 2.69 19.22 13.30
N ILE A 436 3.66 18.93 14.16
CA ILE A 436 3.39 18.79 15.61
C ILE A 436 2.93 20.11 16.24
N VAL A 437 3.48 21.25 15.81
CA VAL A 437 3.08 22.57 16.31
C VAL A 437 1.65 22.95 15.89
N LYS A 438 1.13 22.42 14.78
CA LYS A 438 -0.30 22.60 14.43
C LYS A 438 -1.20 22.00 15.52
N LEU A 439 -0.80 20.86 16.09
CA LEU A 439 -1.51 20.16 17.17
C LEU A 439 -1.19 20.77 18.55
N TYR A 440 0.06 21.14 18.78
CA TYR A 440 0.59 21.64 20.07
C TYR A 440 1.31 22.97 19.90
N PRO A 441 0.60 24.08 19.71
CA PRO A 441 1.21 25.40 19.46
C PRO A 441 2.20 25.84 20.53
N ASN A 442 2.03 25.39 21.78
CA ASN A 442 2.92 25.74 22.90
C ASN A 442 4.34 25.17 22.74
N LEU A 443 4.52 24.08 21.96
CA LEU A 443 5.86 23.51 21.71
C LEU A 443 6.80 24.50 21.00
N ARG A 444 6.30 25.50 20.28
CA ARG A 444 7.15 26.56 19.71
C ARG A 444 7.89 27.39 20.77
N LYS A 445 7.40 27.40 22.01
CA LYS A 445 8.08 28.09 23.11
C LYS A 445 9.29 27.30 23.59
N ASP A 446 9.22 25.96 23.50
CA ASP A 446 10.26 25.05 23.94
C ASP A 446 11.24 24.73 22.81
N PHE A 447 10.73 24.63 21.58
CA PHE A 447 11.49 24.31 20.37
C PHE A 447 11.29 25.41 19.32
N ASN A 448 12.22 26.36 19.26
CA ASN A 448 12.16 27.46 18.28
C ASN A 448 12.77 27.11 16.92
N SER A 449 13.37 25.93 16.79
CA SER A 449 13.93 25.40 15.54
C SER A 449 13.91 23.87 15.53
N HIS A 450 13.94 23.28 14.33
CA HIS A 450 14.09 21.84 14.14
C HIS A 450 15.34 21.24 14.81
N GLY A 451 16.42 22.00 14.92
CA GLY A 451 17.64 21.50 15.52
C GLY A 451 17.54 21.28 17.04
N LEU A 452 16.51 21.84 17.69
CA LEU A 452 16.23 21.65 19.11
C LEU A 452 15.12 20.61 19.37
N TYR A 453 14.26 20.39 18.37
CA TYR A 453 13.20 19.37 18.37
C TYR A 453 13.74 17.97 18.09
#